data_aae2ede4634a6932160da7b0d534c7b5
#
_entry.id   aae2ede4634a6932160da7b0d534c7b5
#
_cell.length_a   1.000
_cell.length_b   1.000
_cell.length_c   1.000
_cell.angle_alpha   90.00
_cell.angle_beta   90.00
_cell.angle_gamma   90.00
#
_symmetry.space_group_name_H-M   'P 1'
#
loop_
_entity.id
_entity.type
_entity.pdbx_description
1 polymer ?
#
loop_
_entity_poly.entity_id
_entity_poly.type
_entity_poly.pdbx_seq_one_letter_code
_entity_poly.pdbx_strand_id
1 'polypeptide(L)'
;TWCGPCIQEMPSLLRAQELLKSEYVFLLVSEESFQRISRFKNRKNFNFNYLRSRVSLASLGVYSLPITHIYDKEGKKIKTIEGYVDWDSNRMIKKLKAI
;
A
#
# COMPACT_ATOMS: atom_id res chain seq x y z
N THR A 1 3.48 -12.08 -8.42
CA THR A 1 2.03 -12.00 -8.62
C THR A 1 1.36 -11.45 -7.38
N TRP A 2 0.54 -10.45 -7.55
CA TRP A 2 -0.15 -9.80 -6.45
C TRP A 2 -1.39 -10.59 -6.07
N CYS A 3 -1.75 -10.53 -4.79
CA CYS A 3 -2.93 -11.22 -4.30
C CYS A 3 -4.20 -10.54 -4.84
N GLY A 4 -5.29 -11.32 -5.00
CA GLY A 4 -6.56 -10.81 -5.52
C GLY A 4 -7.10 -9.61 -4.75
N PRO A 5 -7.27 -9.72 -3.41
CA PRO A 5 -7.73 -8.58 -2.61
C PRO A 5 -6.81 -7.36 -2.68
N CYS A 6 -5.49 -7.58 -2.81
CA CYS A 6 -4.55 -6.48 -2.96
C CYS A 6 -4.81 -5.70 -4.25
N ILE A 7 -5.04 -6.42 -5.35
CA ILE A 7 -5.32 -5.80 -6.66
C ILE A 7 -6.66 -5.08 -6.62
N GLN A 8 -7.68 -5.68 -5.99
CA GLN A 8 -8.99 -5.06 -5.85
C GLN A 8 -8.95 -3.76 -5.07
N GLU A 9 -8.03 -3.63 -4.12
CA GLU A 9 -7.85 -2.44 -3.32
C GLU A 9 -7.16 -1.30 -4.08
N MET A 10 -6.37 -1.62 -5.08
CA MET A 10 -5.50 -0.65 -5.75
C MET A 10 -6.20 0.55 -6.37
N PRO A 11 -7.36 0.41 -7.03
CA PRO A 11 -8.03 1.61 -7.57
C PRO A 11 -8.40 2.62 -6.49
N SER A 12 -8.94 2.18 -5.35
CA SER A 12 -9.28 3.10 -4.27
C SER A 12 -8.02 3.67 -3.61
N LEU A 13 -6.98 2.86 -3.51
CA LEU A 13 -5.69 3.30 -2.98
C LEU A 13 -5.06 4.37 -3.87
N LEU A 14 -5.17 4.22 -5.19
CA LEU A 14 -4.66 5.19 -6.15
C LEU A 14 -5.38 6.53 -6.00
N ARG A 15 -6.70 6.52 -5.82
CA ARG A 15 -7.46 7.74 -5.57
C ARG A 15 -7.10 8.38 -4.26
N ALA A 16 -6.93 7.57 -3.20
CA ALA A 16 -6.48 8.08 -1.90
C ALA A 16 -5.10 8.72 -2.00
N GLN A 17 -4.19 8.11 -2.76
CA GLN A 17 -2.87 8.69 -3.02
C GLN A 17 -2.96 10.08 -3.62
N GLU A 18 -3.84 10.26 -4.59
CA GLU A 18 -4.04 11.57 -5.22
C GLU A 18 -4.65 12.57 -4.25
N LEU A 19 -5.64 12.16 -3.47
CA LEU A 19 -6.32 13.03 -2.52
C LEU A 19 -5.43 13.43 -1.34
N LEU A 20 -4.44 12.60 -0.99
CA LEU A 20 -3.59 12.79 0.18
C LEU A 20 -2.13 13.08 -0.17
N LYS A 21 -1.86 13.46 -1.40
CA LYS A 21 -0.48 13.61 -1.88
C LYS A 21 0.34 14.66 -1.14
N SER A 22 -0.32 15.63 -0.51
CA SER A 22 0.38 16.64 0.28
C SER A 22 0.64 16.20 1.73
N GLU A 23 -0.03 15.15 2.20
CA GLU A 23 0.09 14.67 3.57
C GLU A 23 0.79 13.33 3.69
N TYR A 24 0.75 12.50 2.65
CA TYR A 24 1.23 11.12 2.71
C TYR A 24 2.06 10.74 1.50
N VAL A 25 3.05 9.89 1.73
CA VAL A 25 3.76 9.16 0.68
C VAL A 25 3.28 7.71 0.74
N PHE A 26 2.84 7.18 -0.39
CA PHE A 26 2.36 5.81 -0.51
C PHE A 26 3.46 4.93 -1.08
N LEU A 27 3.79 3.86 -0.37
CA LEU A 27 4.81 2.91 -0.78
C LEU A 27 4.18 1.51 -0.82
N LEU A 28 4.24 0.86 -1.98
CA LEU A 28 3.75 -0.50 -2.16
C LEU A 28 4.93 -1.45 -2.16
N VAL A 29 4.94 -2.38 -1.21
CA VAL A 29 6.06 -3.28 -0.99
C VAL A 29 5.70 -4.70 -1.39
N SER A 30 6.58 -5.34 -2.14
CA SER A 30 6.46 -6.73 -2.54
C SER A 30 7.78 -7.46 -2.32
N GLU A 31 7.70 -8.76 -2.02
CA GLU A 31 8.89 -9.62 -1.96
C GLU A 31 9.20 -10.26 -3.31
N GLU A 32 8.37 -10.02 -4.31
CA GLU A 32 8.57 -10.57 -5.66
C GLU A 32 9.78 -9.93 -6.33
N SER A 33 10.26 -10.57 -7.42
CA SER A 33 11.40 -10.07 -8.16
C SER A 33 11.13 -8.70 -8.78
N PHE A 34 12.19 -7.94 -9.01
CA PHE A 34 12.09 -6.65 -9.67
C PHE A 34 11.40 -6.76 -11.03
N GLN A 35 11.68 -7.83 -11.78
CA GLN A 35 11.08 -8.06 -13.08
C GLN A 35 9.56 -8.24 -12.99
N ARG A 36 9.10 -8.98 -11.99
CA ARG A 36 7.64 -9.17 -11.78
C ARG A 36 6.96 -7.89 -11.39
N ILE A 37 7.56 -7.11 -10.51
CA ILE A 37 7.03 -5.81 -10.11
C ILE A 37 6.92 -4.88 -11.30
N SER A 38 7.97 -4.81 -12.13
CA SER A 38 7.98 -3.97 -13.32
C SER A 38 6.92 -4.38 -14.34
N ARG A 39 6.75 -5.69 -14.57
CA ARG A 39 5.69 -6.18 -15.47
C ARG A 39 4.31 -5.81 -14.98
N PHE A 40 4.07 -5.95 -13.68
CA PHE A 40 2.80 -5.59 -13.07
C PHE A 40 2.51 -4.10 -13.24
N LYS A 41 3.50 -3.25 -12.93
CA LYS A 41 3.39 -1.80 -13.06
C LYS A 41 3.02 -1.42 -14.50
N ASN A 42 3.69 -2.00 -15.48
CA ASN A 42 3.45 -1.70 -16.89
C ASN A 42 2.09 -2.23 -17.37
N ARG A 43 1.70 -3.42 -16.93
CA ARG A 43 0.45 -4.04 -17.37
C ARG A 43 -0.79 -3.36 -16.78
N LYS A 44 -0.75 -3.00 -15.50
CA LYS A 44 -1.89 -2.40 -14.80
C LYS A 44 -1.93 -0.90 -14.90
N ASN A 45 -0.81 -0.29 -15.17
CA ASN A 45 -0.69 1.17 -15.28
C ASN A 45 -1.15 1.92 -14.01
N PHE A 46 -0.97 1.31 -12.85
CA PHE A 46 -1.18 1.96 -11.56
C PHE A 46 0.10 2.68 -11.15
N ASN A 47 0.03 3.99 -10.99
CA ASN A 47 1.20 4.81 -10.72
C ASN A 47 1.47 4.93 -9.21
N PHE A 48 2.11 3.90 -8.65
CA PHE A 48 2.55 3.89 -7.26
C PHE A 48 4.07 3.85 -7.19
N ASN A 49 4.60 4.16 -6.00
CA ASN A 49 5.99 3.92 -5.67
C ASN A 49 6.13 2.47 -5.22
N TYR A 50 6.65 1.62 -6.09
CA TYR A 50 6.82 0.20 -5.82
C TYR A 50 8.21 -0.06 -5.23
N LEU A 51 8.25 -0.81 -4.13
CA LEU A 51 9.49 -1.22 -3.48
C LEU A 51 9.57 -2.73 -3.40
N ARG A 52 10.78 -3.25 -3.51
CA ARG A 52 11.04 -4.67 -3.33
C ARG A 52 11.63 -4.91 -1.95
N SER A 53 11.04 -5.82 -1.19
CA SER A 53 11.62 -6.28 0.06
C SER A 53 12.75 -7.29 -0.25
N ARG A 54 13.90 -7.11 0.40
CA ARG A 54 15.04 -8.02 0.25
C ARG A 54 14.87 -9.29 1.05
N VAL A 55 13.94 -9.31 2.00
CA VAL A 55 13.64 -10.46 2.84
C VAL A 55 12.18 -10.85 2.64
N SER A 56 11.83 -12.09 3.02
CA SER A 56 10.44 -12.52 2.93
C SER A 56 9.56 -11.67 3.85
N LEU A 57 8.33 -11.41 3.43
CA LEU A 57 7.38 -10.66 4.25
C LEU A 57 7.05 -11.43 5.52
N ALA A 58 7.06 -12.77 5.47
CA ALA A 58 6.84 -13.61 6.64
C ALA A 58 7.91 -13.35 7.72
N SER A 59 9.17 -13.14 7.31
CA SER A 59 10.25 -12.85 8.26
C SER A 59 10.07 -11.49 8.94
N LEU A 60 9.24 -10.61 8.38
CA LEU A 60 8.89 -9.31 8.97
C LEU A 60 7.57 -9.37 9.74
N GLY A 61 7.01 -10.57 9.96
CA GLY A 61 5.77 -10.74 10.68
C GLY A 61 4.51 -10.54 9.84
N VAL A 62 4.65 -10.49 8.52
CA VAL A 62 3.53 -10.32 7.59
C VAL A 62 3.12 -11.68 7.06
N TYR A 63 1.98 -12.19 7.51
CA TYR A 63 1.50 -13.53 7.17
C TYR A 63 0.22 -13.52 6.34
N SER A 64 -0.41 -12.37 6.15
CA SER A 64 -1.61 -12.24 5.34
C SER A 64 -1.57 -10.92 4.58
N LEU A 65 -2.24 -10.89 3.42
CA LEU A 65 -2.29 -9.70 2.56
C LEU A 65 -3.74 -9.42 2.16
N PRO A 66 -4.08 -8.18 1.94
CA PRO A 66 -3.24 -7.00 2.11
C PRO A 66 -3.05 -6.62 3.58
N ILE A 67 -1.94 -5.98 3.86
CA ILE A 67 -1.68 -5.38 5.17
C ILE A 67 -1.10 -3.99 4.92
N THR A 68 -1.52 -3.02 5.73
CA THR A 68 -1.10 -1.63 5.58
C THR A 68 -0.56 -1.11 6.89
N HIS A 69 0.62 -0.55 6.85
CA HIS A 69 1.24 0.14 7.99
C HIS A 69 1.24 1.63 7.74
N ILE A 70 0.85 2.39 8.76
CA ILE A 70 0.86 3.85 8.70
C ILE A 70 1.92 4.35 9.68
N TYR A 71 2.81 5.21 9.18
CA TYR A 71 3.91 5.79 9.95
C TYR A 71 3.72 7.30 10.06
N ASP A 72 4.14 7.85 11.20
CA ASP A 72 4.14 9.30 11.39
C ASP A 72 5.37 9.93 10.73
N LYS A 73 5.52 11.23 10.87
CA LYS A 73 6.62 12.00 10.25
C LYS A 73 7.99 11.61 10.81
N GLU A 74 8.04 11.07 12.02
CA GLU A 74 9.25 10.62 12.65
C GLU A 74 9.63 9.18 12.30
N GLY A 75 8.81 8.53 11.47
CA GLY A 75 9.05 7.14 11.06
C GLY A 75 8.53 6.11 12.05
N LYS A 76 7.72 6.51 13.01
CA LYS A 76 7.13 5.60 13.99
C LYS A 76 5.84 5.02 13.44
N LYS A 77 5.72 3.69 13.49
CA LYS A 77 4.49 3.03 13.07
C LYS A 77 3.37 3.31 14.09
N ILE A 78 2.31 3.96 13.63
CA ILE A 78 1.20 4.37 14.49
C ILE A 78 -0.04 3.52 14.30
N LYS A 79 -0.15 2.80 13.18
CA LYS A 79 -1.32 1.97 12.93
C LYS A 79 -1.01 0.86 11.94
N THR A 80 -1.65 -0.30 12.13
CA THR A 80 -1.63 -1.42 11.19
C THR A 80 -3.07 -1.77 10.87
N ILE A 81 -3.39 -1.88 9.59
CA ILE A 81 -4.72 -2.26 9.12
C ILE A 81 -4.58 -3.55 8.32
N GLU A 82 -5.28 -4.59 8.75
CA GLU A 82 -5.29 -5.89 8.08
C GLU A 82 -6.50 -5.99 7.16
N GLY A 83 -6.29 -6.58 5.99
CA GLY A 83 -7.35 -6.87 5.03
C GLY A 83 -7.69 -5.70 4.12
N TYR A 84 -8.67 -5.98 3.25
CA TYR A 84 -9.15 -5.03 2.24
C TYR A 84 -9.77 -3.80 2.88
N VAL A 85 -9.43 -2.64 2.32
CA VAL A 85 -9.98 -1.35 2.75
C VAL A 85 -10.40 -0.56 1.51
N ASP A 86 -11.51 0.15 1.64
CA ASP A 86 -11.96 1.11 0.64
C ASP A 86 -11.31 2.47 0.97
N TRP A 87 -10.11 2.69 0.44
CA TRP A 87 -9.23 3.78 0.87
C TRP A 87 -9.73 5.17 0.50
N ASP A 88 -10.53 5.29 -0.55
CA ASP A 88 -11.02 6.58 -1.04
C ASP A 88 -12.38 6.98 -0.46
N SER A 89 -12.91 6.24 0.50
CA SER A 89 -14.14 6.63 1.17
C SER A 89 -13.94 7.92 1.95
N ASN A 90 -15.00 8.73 2.05
CA ASN A 90 -14.93 9.97 2.81
C ASN A 90 -14.51 9.74 4.25
N ARG A 91 -15.00 8.67 4.86
CA ARG A 91 -14.67 8.30 6.23
C ARG A 91 -13.18 8.01 6.38
N MET A 92 -12.61 7.23 5.46
CA MET A 92 -11.19 6.85 5.53
C MET A 92 -10.29 8.05 5.27
N ILE A 93 -10.60 8.86 4.27
CA ILE A 93 -9.82 10.07 3.96
C ILE A 93 -9.81 11.02 5.18
N LYS A 94 -10.96 11.18 5.82
CA LYS A 94 -11.08 12.01 7.02
C LYS A 94 -10.19 11.49 8.15
N LYS A 95 -10.20 10.18 8.37
CA LYS A 95 -9.36 9.55 9.40
C LYS A 95 -7.88 9.76 9.13
N LEU A 96 -7.46 9.58 7.88
CA LEU A 96 -6.05 9.72 7.50
C LEU A 96 -5.58 11.18 7.63
N LYS A 97 -6.44 12.14 7.32
CA LYS A 97 -6.10 13.55 7.49
C LYS A 97 -5.99 13.97 8.95
N ALA A 98 -6.64 13.24 9.85
CA ALA A 98 -6.65 13.53 11.28
C ALA A 98 -5.44 12.96 12.03
N ILE A 99 -4.66 12.12 11.41
CA ILE A 99 -3.47 11.51 12.03
C ILE A 99 -2.31 12.50 12.12
#